data_19964598caea57244372090e38535e2a
#
_entry.id   19964598caea57244372090e38535e2a
#
_cell.length_a   1.000
_cell.length_b   1.000
_cell.length_c   1.000
_cell.angle_alpha   90.00
_cell.angle_beta   90.00
_cell.angle_gamma   90.00
#
_symmetry.space_group_name_H-M   'P 1'
#
loop_
_entity.id
_entity.type
_entity.pdbx_description
1 polymer ?
#
loop_
_entity_poly.entity_id
_entity_poly.type
_entity_poly.pdbx_seq_one_letter_code
_entity_poly.pdbx_strand_id
1 'polypeptide(L)'
;MTCQLARFYGLPLRSSGVCAANVPDGQSIWETSNSLWAAVQSGSNIIYHAAGWLEGGLIASPEKFIMDCEIIQQIQRYMDPEIFSTDTDSIAISAIKEVGSTGHFFGVEHTQSRYENAFYQPFLSDWKNYEAWEAAGAVWTPERAYKIYQQILN
;
A
#
# COMPACT_ATOMS: atom_id res chain seq x y z
N MET A 1 6.19 -22.00 -3.30
CA MET A 1 7.07 -23.17 -3.48
C MET A 1 8.53 -22.77 -3.65
N THR A 2 8.95 -21.97 -4.63
CA THR A 2 10.38 -21.60 -4.86
C THR A 2 11.04 -20.97 -3.62
N CYS A 3 10.37 -20.03 -2.94
CA CYS A 3 10.90 -19.40 -1.72
C CYS A 3 11.04 -20.39 -0.55
N GLN A 4 10.14 -21.37 -0.45
CA GLN A 4 10.25 -22.43 0.57
C GLN A 4 11.46 -23.33 0.30
N LEU A 5 11.73 -23.68 -0.95
CA LEU A 5 12.90 -24.46 -1.35
C LEU A 5 14.20 -23.67 -1.09
N ALA A 6 14.24 -22.40 -1.45
CA ALA A 6 15.40 -21.55 -1.18
C ALA A 6 15.73 -21.50 0.32
N ARG A 7 14.72 -21.30 1.19
CA ARG A 7 14.90 -21.35 2.64
C ARG A 7 15.36 -22.73 3.13
N PHE A 8 14.79 -23.80 2.59
CA PHE A 8 15.18 -25.16 2.95
C PHE A 8 16.67 -25.43 2.67
N TYR A 9 17.18 -24.91 1.55
CA TYR A 9 18.59 -25.04 1.16
C TYR A 9 19.49 -23.92 1.72
N GLY A 10 18.98 -22.98 2.49
CA GLY A 10 19.75 -21.84 3.01
C GLY A 10 20.27 -20.89 1.94
N LEU A 11 19.57 -20.78 0.80
CA LEU A 11 19.96 -19.96 -0.34
C LEU A 11 19.21 -18.61 -0.34
N PRO A 12 19.91 -17.50 -0.67
CA PRO A 12 19.22 -16.24 -0.92
C PRO A 12 18.34 -16.34 -2.17
N LEU A 13 17.19 -15.66 -2.13
CA LEU A 13 16.25 -15.65 -3.24
C LEU A 13 15.91 -14.23 -3.64
N ARG A 14 15.91 -13.98 -4.93
CA ARG A 14 15.31 -12.77 -5.50
C ARG A 14 14.00 -13.10 -6.21
N SER A 15 13.04 -12.19 -6.11
CA SER A 15 11.76 -12.21 -6.81
C SER A 15 11.61 -10.97 -7.69
N SER A 16 10.43 -10.77 -8.28
CA SER A 16 10.12 -9.62 -9.14
C SER A 16 8.70 -9.13 -8.89
N GLY A 17 8.49 -7.81 -8.95
CA GLY A 17 7.18 -7.16 -8.90
C GLY A 17 6.64 -6.77 -10.29
N VAL A 18 7.28 -7.22 -11.38
CA VAL A 18 6.90 -6.87 -12.74
C VAL A 18 5.49 -7.34 -13.10
N CYS A 19 4.79 -6.55 -13.92
CA CYS A 19 3.49 -6.88 -14.50
C CYS A 19 3.57 -7.10 -16.02
N ALA A 20 2.57 -7.74 -16.60
CA ALA A 20 2.44 -7.95 -18.05
C ALA A 20 1.66 -6.82 -18.76
N ALA A 21 0.96 -5.99 -18.03
CA ALA A 21 0.15 -4.91 -18.57
C ALA A 21 0.94 -3.94 -19.45
N ASN A 22 0.27 -3.38 -20.47
CA ASN A 22 0.89 -2.46 -21.44
C ASN A 22 0.79 -0.99 -21.03
N VAL A 23 -0.12 -0.65 -20.11
CA VAL A 23 -0.41 0.71 -19.68
C VAL A 23 -0.61 0.77 -18.15
N PRO A 24 -0.41 1.94 -17.51
CA PRO A 24 -0.60 2.11 -16.08
C PRO A 24 -2.09 2.20 -15.70
N ASP A 25 -2.80 1.09 -15.78
CA ASP A 25 -4.22 0.95 -15.49
C ASP A 25 -4.49 -0.03 -14.33
N GLY A 26 -5.75 -0.41 -14.15
CA GLY A 26 -6.16 -1.36 -13.11
C GLY A 26 -5.47 -2.72 -13.24
N GLN A 27 -5.21 -3.22 -14.46
CA GLN A 27 -4.50 -4.47 -14.68
C GLN A 27 -3.07 -4.37 -14.13
N SER A 28 -2.36 -3.31 -14.48
CA SER A 28 -0.98 -3.11 -14.05
C SER A 28 -0.83 -3.06 -12.53
N ILE A 29 -1.81 -2.47 -11.85
CA ILE A 29 -1.81 -2.32 -10.40
C ILE A 29 -2.09 -3.64 -9.69
N TRP A 30 -3.12 -4.38 -10.10
CA TRP A 30 -3.43 -5.65 -9.42
C TRP A 30 -2.38 -6.72 -9.70
N GLU A 31 -1.78 -6.77 -10.90
CA GLU A 31 -0.68 -7.70 -11.22
C GLU A 31 0.56 -7.40 -10.38
N THR A 32 0.98 -6.13 -10.29
CA THR A 32 2.12 -5.72 -9.44
C THR A 32 1.82 -5.97 -7.97
N SER A 33 0.64 -5.58 -7.49
CA SER A 33 0.25 -5.78 -6.09
C SER A 33 0.32 -7.26 -5.70
N ASN A 34 -0.27 -8.16 -6.50
CA ASN A 34 -0.22 -9.60 -6.25
C ASN A 34 1.21 -10.14 -6.26
N SER A 35 2.06 -9.70 -7.20
CA SER A 35 3.45 -10.11 -7.29
C SER A 35 4.26 -9.65 -6.08
N LEU A 36 4.10 -8.39 -5.64
CA LEU A 36 4.77 -7.83 -4.48
C LEU A 36 4.33 -8.51 -3.18
N TRP A 37 3.01 -8.70 -2.98
CA TRP A 37 2.51 -9.42 -1.80
C TRP A 37 3.05 -10.84 -1.73
N ALA A 38 3.03 -11.58 -2.85
CA ALA A 38 3.58 -12.93 -2.90
C ALA A 38 5.07 -12.95 -2.58
N ALA A 39 5.85 -12.00 -3.11
CA ALA A 39 7.28 -11.90 -2.87
C ALA A 39 7.61 -11.57 -1.40
N VAL A 40 6.92 -10.59 -0.80
CA VAL A 40 7.13 -10.17 0.58
C VAL A 40 6.72 -11.26 1.56
N GLN A 41 5.50 -11.79 1.44
CA GLN A 41 5.00 -12.85 2.34
C GLN A 41 5.80 -14.14 2.25
N SER A 42 6.35 -14.45 1.07
CA SER A 42 7.21 -15.62 0.93
C SER A 42 8.63 -15.43 1.47
N GLY A 43 9.01 -14.22 1.88
CA GLY A 43 10.31 -13.89 2.45
C GLY A 43 11.43 -13.84 1.40
N SER A 44 11.17 -13.26 0.22
CA SER A 44 12.23 -12.96 -0.76
C SER A 44 13.22 -11.96 -0.17
N ASN A 45 14.52 -12.19 -0.39
CA ASN A 45 15.58 -11.31 0.09
C ASN A 45 15.69 -10.01 -0.72
N ILE A 46 15.40 -10.09 -2.03
CA ILE A 46 15.43 -8.96 -2.96
C ILE A 46 14.23 -9.06 -3.90
N ILE A 47 13.59 -7.94 -4.18
CA ILE A 47 12.51 -7.85 -5.16
C ILE A 47 12.94 -6.86 -6.24
N TYR A 48 13.19 -7.37 -7.45
CA TYR A 48 13.49 -6.56 -8.62
C TYR A 48 12.22 -6.07 -9.30
N HIS A 49 12.33 -5.01 -10.10
CA HIS A 49 11.24 -4.43 -10.86
C HIS A 49 10.01 -4.14 -9.96
N ALA A 50 10.26 -3.69 -8.75
CA ALA A 50 9.22 -3.46 -7.76
C ALA A 50 8.33 -2.25 -8.11
N ALA A 51 8.83 -1.31 -8.93
CA ALA A 51 8.09 -0.12 -9.32
C ALA A 51 8.40 0.31 -10.75
N GLY A 52 7.39 0.83 -11.46
CA GLY A 52 7.51 1.53 -12.74
C GLY A 52 7.65 0.65 -13.99
N TRP A 53 7.52 -0.66 -13.88
CA TRP A 53 7.73 -1.57 -15.01
C TRP A 53 6.42 -2.07 -15.61
N LEU A 54 6.38 -2.14 -16.94
CA LEU A 54 5.29 -2.64 -17.78
C LEU A 54 5.86 -3.67 -18.77
N GLU A 55 4.98 -4.39 -19.48
CA GLU A 55 5.32 -5.38 -20.52
C GLU A 55 6.38 -6.40 -20.07
N GLY A 56 6.20 -7.00 -18.90
CA GLY A 56 7.16 -8.00 -18.42
C GLY A 56 8.55 -7.42 -18.10
N GLY A 57 8.68 -6.11 -17.91
CA GLY A 57 9.93 -5.40 -17.62
C GLY A 57 10.62 -4.83 -18.86
N LEU A 58 9.92 -4.70 -19.98
CA LEU A 58 10.46 -4.13 -21.22
C LEU A 58 10.29 -2.60 -21.28
N ILE A 59 9.27 -2.06 -20.61
CA ILE A 59 8.96 -0.62 -20.61
C ILE A 59 8.96 -0.08 -19.19
N ALA A 60 9.53 1.12 -19.01
CA ALA A 60 9.44 1.90 -17.79
C ALA A 60 8.45 3.06 -17.97
N SER A 61 7.55 3.26 -16.99
CA SER A 61 6.60 4.37 -16.94
C SER A 61 6.77 5.15 -15.63
N PRO A 62 7.03 6.47 -15.69
CA PRO A 62 7.08 7.32 -14.51
C PRO A 62 5.78 7.34 -13.72
N GLU A 63 4.63 7.36 -14.40
CA GLU A 63 3.32 7.32 -13.75
C GLU A 63 3.14 6.00 -12.99
N LYS A 64 3.47 4.88 -13.64
CA LYS A 64 3.45 3.56 -13.02
C LYS A 64 4.38 3.50 -11.81
N PHE A 65 5.56 4.12 -11.89
CA PHE A 65 6.50 4.19 -10.77
C PHE A 65 5.86 4.85 -9.54
N ILE A 66 5.21 5.99 -9.72
CA ILE A 66 4.52 6.69 -8.63
C ILE A 66 3.38 5.83 -8.05
N MET A 67 2.59 5.17 -8.92
CA MET A 67 1.50 4.30 -8.49
C MET A 67 2.02 3.10 -7.68
N ASP A 68 3.11 2.48 -8.12
CA ASP A 68 3.73 1.35 -7.43
C ASP A 68 4.37 1.74 -6.10
N CYS A 69 4.92 2.96 -6.00
CA CYS A 69 5.46 3.48 -4.73
C CYS A 69 4.38 3.51 -3.63
N GLU A 70 3.13 3.84 -3.96
CA GLU A 70 2.04 3.77 -2.99
C GLU A 70 1.74 2.33 -2.57
N ILE A 71 1.74 1.38 -3.50
CA ILE A 71 1.57 -0.06 -3.16
C ILE A 71 2.68 -0.53 -2.20
N ILE A 72 3.92 -0.15 -2.49
CA ILE A 72 5.08 -0.51 -1.65
C ILE A 72 4.95 0.09 -0.26
N GLN A 73 4.54 1.35 -0.13
CA GLN A 73 4.34 1.99 1.17
C GLN A 73 3.20 1.35 1.96
N GLN A 74 2.10 0.95 1.30
CA GLN A 74 1.01 0.19 1.94
C GLN A 74 1.51 -1.15 2.48
N ILE A 75 2.32 -1.89 1.68
CA ILE A 75 2.91 -3.16 2.11
C ILE A 75 3.87 -2.94 3.29
N GLN A 76 4.72 -1.91 3.24
CA GLN A 76 5.62 -1.55 4.33
C GLN A 76 4.85 -1.25 5.61
N ARG A 77 3.78 -0.45 5.52
CA ARG A 77 2.93 -0.13 6.68
C ARG A 77 2.26 -1.39 7.25
N TYR A 78 1.79 -2.28 6.39
CA TYR A 78 1.21 -3.57 6.82
C TYR A 78 2.23 -4.45 7.53
N MET A 79 3.48 -4.45 7.09
CA MET A 79 4.56 -5.25 7.66
C MET A 79 5.24 -4.62 8.89
N ASP A 80 4.81 -3.42 9.29
CA ASP A 80 5.35 -2.72 10.45
C ASP A 80 4.94 -3.44 11.74
N PRO A 81 5.89 -3.99 12.52
CA PRO A 81 5.58 -4.75 13.72
C PRO A 81 4.95 -3.89 14.84
N GLU A 82 5.13 -2.58 14.82
CA GLU A 82 4.55 -1.68 15.83
C GLU A 82 3.02 -1.63 15.76
N ILE A 83 2.41 -1.98 14.60
CA ILE A 83 0.96 -2.06 14.46
C ILE A 83 0.37 -3.23 15.26
N PHE A 84 1.15 -4.26 15.51
CA PHE A 84 0.71 -5.51 16.15
C PHE A 84 1.09 -5.58 17.63
N SER A 85 1.00 -4.45 18.35
CA SER A 85 1.19 -4.46 19.81
C SER A 85 0.18 -5.41 20.47
N THR A 86 0.69 -6.31 21.32
CA THR A 86 -0.12 -7.24 22.13
C THR A 86 -0.46 -6.68 23.51
N ASP A 87 -0.17 -5.44 23.73
CA ASP A 87 -0.46 -4.70 24.94
C ASP A 87 -1.99 -4.58 25.16
N THR A 88 -2.45 -4.67 26.39
CA THR A 88 -3.87 -4.59 26.75
C THR A 88 -4.50 -3.24 26.36
N ASP A 89 -3.72 -2.17 26.30
CA ASP A 89 -4.18 -0.86 25.84
C ASP A 89 -4.45 -0.83 24.34
N SER A 90 -3.75 -1.67 23.54
CA SER A 90 -4.01 -1.80 22.11
C SER A 90 -5.36 -2.44 21.80
N ILE A 91 -5.89 -3.29 22.71
CA ILE A 91 -7.21 -3.93 22.56
C ILE A 91 -8.35 -2.95 22.91
N ALA A 92 -8.03 -1.79 23.50
CA ALA A 92 -8.98 -0.72 23.83
C ALA A 92 -10.16 -1.14 24.72
N ILE A 93 -9.95 -2.08 25.65
CA ILE A 93 -11.01 -2.58 26.55
C ILE A 93 -11.64 -1.45 27.36
N SER A 94 -10.85 -0.48 27.80
CA SER A 94 -11.33 0.69 28.56
C SER A 94 -12.28 1.54 27.72
N ALA A 95 -11.90 1.83 26.46
CA ALA A 95 -12.75 2.57 25.53
C ALA A 95 -14.02 1.82 25.16
N ILE A 96 -13.96 0.49 25.00
CA ILE A 96 -15.14 -0.35 24.76
C ILE A 96 -16.11 -0.29 25.94
N LYS A 97 -15.59 -0.35 27.17
CA LYS A 97 -16.42 -0.23 28.39
C LYS A 97 -17.05 1.15 28.55
N GLU A 98 -16.28 2.21 28.23
CA GLU A 98 -16.77 3.59 28.28
C GLU A 98 -17.90 3.85 27.31
N VAL A 99 -17.75 3.39 26.06
CA VAL A 99 -18.74 3.59 24.98
C VAL A 99 -19.99 2.74 25.20
N GLY A 100 -19.83 1.50 25.69
CA GLY A 100 -20.92 0.56 25.84
C GLY A 100 -21.52 0.10 24.49
N SER A 101 -22.74 -0.45 24.54
CA SER A 101 -23.39 -1.07 23.35
C SER A 101 -24.11 -0.09 22.43
N THR A 102 -24.35 1.15 22.85
CA THR A 102 -25.19 2.13 22.13
C THR A 102 -24.47 3.42 21.75
N GLY A 103 -23.20 3.58 22.16
CA GLY A 103 -22.41 4.75 21.90
C GLY A 103 -21.60 4.68 20.60
N HIS A 104 -20.78 5.70 20.39
CA HIS A 104 -19.81 5.77 19.28
C HIS A 104 -18.41 6.11 19.79
N PHE A 105 -17.39 5.69 19.07
CA PHE A 105 -15.99 5.80 19.53
C PHE A 105 -15.33 7.13 19.23
N PHE A 106 -15.94 8.06 18.51
CA PHE A 106 -15.30 9.32 18.10
C PHE A 106 -14.87 10.23 19.25
N GLY A 107 -15.58 10.18 20.38
CA GLY A 107 -15.32 11.07 21.52
C GLY A 107 -14.34 10.51 22.56
N VAL A 108 -13.94 9.24 22.46
CA VAL A 108 -13.07 8.63 23.48
C VAL A 108 -11.60 8.94 23.24
N GLU A 109 -10.84 9.09 24.30
CA GLU A 109 -9.40 9.41 24.27
C GLU A 109 -8.60 8.44 23.40
N HIS A 110 -8.93 7.15 23.44
CA HIS A 110 -8.28 6.14 22.64
C HIS A 110 -8.37 6.42 21.13
N THR A 111 -9.51 6.89 20.64
CA THR A 111 -9.70 7.26 19.22
C THR A 111 -9.04 8.60 18.93
N GLN A 112 -9.25 9.61 19.81
CA GLN A 112 -8.73 10.96 19.60
C GLN A 112 -7.21 11.01 19.51
N SER A 113 -6.50 10.20 20.29
CA SER A 113 -5.04 10.16 20.28
C SER A 113 -4.46 9.37 19.09
N ARG A 114 -5.28 8.63 18.32
CA ARG A 114 -4.81 7.70 17.30
C ARG A 114 -5.35 7.97 15.90
N TYR A 115 -6.46 8.67 15.72
CA TYR A 115 -7.16 8.75 14.43
C TYR A 115 -6.30 9.34 13.30
N GLU A 116 -5.35 10.22 13.62
CA GLU A 116 -4.46 10.83 12.63
C GLU A 116 -3.34 9.88 12.16
N ASN A 117 -2.92 8.93 13.01
CA ASN A 117 -1.73 8.11 12.78
C ASN A 117 -2.02 6.61 12.68
N ALA A 118 -3.23 6.16 13.05
CA ALA A 118 -3.58 4.73 13.07
C ALA A 118 -3.63 4.11 11.68
N PHE A 119 -3.98 4.89 10.66
CA PHE A 119 -4.14 4.42 9.29
C PHE A 119 -3.02 4.95 8.39
N TYR A 120 -2.66 4.15 7.40
CA TYR A 120 -1.79 4.60 6.32
C TYR A 120 -2.43 5.81 5.61
N GLN A 121 -1.64 6.88 5.44
CA GLN A 121 -2.08 8.07 4.71
C GLN A 121 -1.56 7.98 3.27
N PRO A 122 -2.41 7.71 2.27
CA PRO A 122 -1.99 7.61 0.89
C PRO A 122 -1.59 8.99 0.35
N PHE A 123 -0.57 9.01 -0.51
CA PHE A 123 -0.18 10.24 -1.19
C PHE A 123 -0.79 10.37 -2.60
N LEU A 124 -1.26 9.26 -3.18
CA LEU A 124 -1.83 9.20 -4.52
C LEU A 124 -3.32 8.88 -4.52
N SER A 125 -3.79 7.95 -3.68
CA SER A 125 -5.20 7.54 -3.63
C SER A 125 -6.11 8.69 -3.21
N ASP A 126 -7.28 8.79 -3.84
CA ASP A 126 -8.29 9.81 -3.52
C ASP A 126 -9.44 9.16 -2.75
N TRP A 127 -9.71 9.65 -1.54
CA TRP A 127 -10.75 9.14 -0.65
C TRP A 127 -12.01 10.01 -0.61
N LYS A 128 -12.09 11.00 -1.50
CA LYS A 128 -13.30 11.81 -1.62
C LYS A 128 -14.49 10.94 -2.03
N ASN A 129 -15.69 11.35 -1.62
CA ASN A 129 -16.90 10.80 -2.22
C ASN A 129 -17.02 11.21 -3.69
N TYR A 130 -17.94 10.56 -4.41
CA TYR A 130 -18.06 10.76 -5.87
C TYR A 130 -18.29 12.23 -6.24
N GLU A 131 -19.21 12.91 -5.55
CA GLU A 131 -19.58 14.30 -5.84
C GLU A 131 -18.41 15.26 -5.62
N ALA A 132 -17.64 15.06 -4.53
CA ALA A 132 -16.45 15.86 -4.26
C ALA A 132 -15.30 15.56 -5.23
N TRP A 133 -15.16 14.32 -5.67
CA TRP A 133 -14.19 13.94 -6.69
C TRP A 133 -14.56 14.54 -8.06
N GLU A 134 -15.83 14.48 -8.46
CA GLU A 134 -16.32 15.08 -9.69
C GLU A 134 -16.14 16.61 -9.70
N ALA A 135 -16.52 17.27 -8.60
CA ALA A 135 -16.33 18.72 -8.42
C ALA A 135 -14.84 19.13 -8.44
N ALA A 136 -13.94 18.24 -8.04
CA ALA A 136 -12.49 18.45 -8.11
C ALA A 136 -11.89 18.16 -9.51
N GLY A 137 -12.72 17.87 -10.52
CA GLY A 137 -12.32 17.67 -11.91
C GLY A 137 -12.17 16.21 -12.33
N ALA A 138 -12.65 15.25 -11.53
CA ALA A 138 -12.68 13.81 -11.84
C ALA A 138 -11.34 13.24 -12.34
N VAL A 139 -10.23 13.68 -11.74
CA VAL A 139 -8.87 13.34 -12.20
C VAL A 139 -8.54 11.88 -11.91
N TRP A 140 -8.17 11.15 -12.94
CA TRP A 140 -7.82 9.72 -12.86
C TRP A 140 -6.45 9.50 -12.20
N THR A 141 -6.26 8.31 -11.64
CA THR A 141 -5.03 7.97 -10.90
C THR A 141 -3.74 8.16 -11.72
N PRO A 142 -3.64 7.72 -12.99
CA PRO A 142 -2.44 7.97 -13.80
C PRO A 142 -2.15 9.46 -14.03
N GLU A 143 -3.19 10.27 -14.16
CA GLU A 143 -3.02 11.74 -14.32
C GLU A 143 -2.52 12.40 -13.01
N ARG A 144 -3.00 11.93 -11.85
CA ARG A 144 -2.46 12.38 -10.55
C ARG A 144 -1.00 11.97 -10.39
N ALA A 145 -0.68 10.73 -10.74
CA ALA A 145 0.68 10.22 -10.72
C ALA A 145 1.61 11.03 -11.64
N TYR A 146 1.15 11.38 -12.85
CA TYR A 146 1.89 12.26 -13.76
C TYR A 146 2.19 13.62 -13.14
N LYS A 147 1.21 14.25 -12.48
CA LYS A 147 1.41 15.55 -11.80
C LYS A 147 2.46 15.46 -10.70
N ILE A 148 2.43 14.41 -9.88
CA ILE A 148 3.42 14.16 -8.82
C ILE A 148 4.81 13.98 -9.42
N TYR A 149 4.93 13.15 -10.43
CA TYR A 149 6.17 12.94 -11.17
C TYR A 149 6.77 14.25 -11.70
N GLN A 150 5.95 15.10 -12.34
CA GLN A 150 6.40 16.40 -12.84
C GLN A 150 6.87 17.34 -11.72
N GLN A 151 6.24 17.31 -10.54
CA GLN A 151 6.66 18.09 -9.38
C GLN A 151 8.01 17.64 -8.80
N ILE A 152 8.32 16.35 -8.90
CA ILE A 152 9.61 15.80 -8.42
C ILE A 152 10.77 16.21 -9.33
N LEU A 153 10.52 16.39 -10.64
CA LEU A 153 11.54 16.73 -11.60
C LEU A 153 11.86 18.25 -11.70
N ASN A 154 10.96 19.11 -11.22
CA ASN A 154 11.09 20.58 -11.25
C ASN A 154 11.53 21.11 -9.88
#